data_da499d5e372c5e87096ad748eab40499
#
_entry.id   da499d5e372c5e87096ad748eab40499
#
_cell.length_a   1.000
_cell.length_b   1.000
_cell.length_c   1.000
_cell.angle_alpha   90.00
_cell.angle_beta   90.00
_cell.angle_gamma   90.00
#
_symmetry.space_group_name_H-M   'P 1'
#
loop_
_entity.id
_entity.type
_entity.pdbx_description
1 polymer ?
#
loop_
_entity_poly.entity_id
_entity_poly.type
_entity_poly.pdbx_seq_one_letter_code
_entity_poly.pdbx_strand_id
1 'polypeptide(L)'
;MKFTIDWLKQHLDTDLNDKEIINNLTNVGLEVESFENAPSELDDFIVAKIINAQQHPNADRLRVCDVDIGKSETVKVVCGAPNAKKGLFTVYAGPGAIIPKNQMKLSISKIRGVTSYGMLCSEAELKLSDESEGITELSEKYKEKIGKKYFDTKTPKVVDLSITPNRPDCLGVRGIARDLAAAGVGSLKKIKDSKLNQNFDQDLKVTIKKEKKQGCTIFGSCLIKGVSNKESPQWLKDKIVSLGQKPISAIVDITNYVMIDLNRPLHAYDADKVSKEIIVRNSKKGETFEALDNKKYSLDDDMCVISDHSGVLGLGGIIGGTRSGTELETKNILLESAYFLPRSIRKTSKFLNIDTDAKFRFERGIDPKSIEAGLIKAADLIKEAVSYTHLRAHETVLDL
;
A
#
# COMPACT_ATOMS: atom_id res chain seq x y z
N MET A 1 -7.82 -4.33 -11.10
CA MET A 1 -8.15 -4.28 -9.63
C MET A 1 -7.50 -5.46 -8.95
N LYS A 2 -6.50 -5.18 -8.09
CA LYS A 2 -5.72 -6.25 -7.44
C LYS A 2 -6.20 -6.51 -6.01
N PHE A 3 -6.26 -7.79 -5.64
CA PHE A 3 -6.54 -8.24 -4.27
C PHE A 3 -6.05 -9.67 -4.06
N THR A 4 -5.92 -10.11 -2.80
CA THR A 4 -5.59 -11.51 -2.50
C THR A 4 -6.85 -12.33 -2.22
N ILE A 5 -6.81 -13.64 -2.51
CA ILE A 5 -7.92 -14.55 -2.19
C ILE A 5 -8.24 -14.53 -0.69
N ASP A 6 -7.22 -14.46 0.18
CA ASP A 6 -7.42 -14.34 1.62
C ASP A 6 -8.13 -13.05 2.02
N TRP A 7 -7.90 -11.96 1.29
CA TRP A 7 -8.62 -10.70 1.50
C TRP A 7 -10.08 -10.83 1.08
N LEU A 8 -10.35 -11.43 -0.08
CA LEU A 8 -11.71 -11.73 -0.54
C LEU A 8 -12.48 -12.57 0.50
N LYS A 9 -11.85 -13.62 1.03
CA LYS A 9 -12.44 -14.50 2.07
C LYS A 9 -12.67 -13.79 3.41
N GLN A 10 -12.13 -12.59 3.64
CA GLN A 10 -12.53 -11.79 4.80
C GLN A 10 -13.96 -11.25 4.66
N HIS A 11 -14.45 -11.10 3.44
CA HIS A 11 -15.80 -10.62 3.13
C HIS A 11 -16.76 -11.72 2.64
N LEU A 12 -16.23 -12.80 2.08
CA LEU A 12 -17.01 -13.92 1.53
C LEU A 12 -16.77 -15.18 2.36
N ASP A 13 -17.84 -15.77 2.85
CA ASP A 13 -17.81 -17.09 3.46
C ASP A 13 -18.11 -18.14 2.40
N THR A 14 -17.10 -18.93 2.04
CA THR A 14 -17.17 -19.91 0.96
C THR A 14 -16.18 -21.04 1.17
N ASP A 15 -16.61 -22.28 0.86
CA ASP A 15 -15.79 -23.48 0.88
C ASP A 15 -15.05 -23.74 -0.45
N LEU A 16 -15.30 -22.89 -1.47
CA LEU A 16 -14.69 -23.05 -2.78
C LEU A 16 -13.16 -22.85 -2.71
N ASN A 17 -12.45 -23.66 -3.50
CA ASN A 17 -11.03 -23.49 -3.70
C ASN A 17 -10.73 -22.28 -4.64
N ASP A 18 -9.46 -21.91 -4.70
CA ASP A 18 -9.02 -20.73 -5.45
C ASP A 18 -9.41 -20.78 -6.94
N LYS A 19 -9.27 -21.96 -7.59
CA LYS A 19 -9.61 -22.11 -9.02
C LYS A 19 -11.10 -21.94 -9.27
N GLU A 20 -11.92 -22.47 -8.39
CA GLU A 20 -13.38 -22.31 -8.46
C GLU A 20 -13.77 -20.87 -8.26
N ILE A 21 -13.14 -20.14 -7.32
CA ILE A 21 -13.38 -18.70 -7.13
C ILE A 21 -13.02 -17.93 -8.40
N ILE A 22 -11.85 -18.19 -9.01
CA ILE A 22 -11.40 -17.54 -10.25
C ILE A 22 -12.38 -17.79 -11.41
N ASN A 23 -12.85 -19.03 -11.58
CA ASN A 23 -13.85 -19.35 -12.60
C ASN A 23 -15.16 -18.58 -12.37
N ASN A 24 -15.62 -18.49 -11.11
CA ASN A 24 -16.85 -17.79 -10.77
C ASN A 24 -16.72 -16.27 -10.96
N LEU A 25 -15.54 -15.67 -10.73
CA LEU A 25 -15.30 -14.25 -11.05
C LEU A 25 -15.57 -13.98 -12.53
N THR A 26 -15.02 -14.80 -13.42
CA THR A 26 -15.26 -14.69 -14.86
C THR A 26 -16.74 -14.90 -15.22
N ASN A 27 -17.40 -15.88 -14.59
CA ASN A 27 -18.82 -16.19 -14.84
C ASN A 27 -19.75 -15.03 -14.45
N VAL A 28 -19.42 -14.23 -13.43
CA VAL A 28 -20.19 -13.05 -13.05
C VAL A 28 -19.80 -11.80 -13.83
N GLY A 29 -18.94 -11.93 -14.86
CA GLY A 29 -18.51 -10.84 -15.75
C GLY A 29 -17.37 -9.99 -15.21
N LEU A 30 -16.59 -10.52 -14.25
CA LEU A 30 -15.36 -9.90 -13.77
C LEU A 30 -14.17 -10.62 -14.39
N GLU A 31 -13.60 -10.03 -15.44
CA GLU A 31 -12.51 -10.63 -16.21
C GLU A 31 -11.23 -10.72 -15.37
N VAL A 32 -10.70 -11.95 -15.25
CA VAL A 32 -9.43 -12.21 -14.56
C VAL A 32 -8.29 -12.09 -15.54
N GLU A 33 -7.46 -11.05 -15.40
CA GLU A 33 -6.25 -10.82 -16.22
C GLU A 33 -5.10 -11.71 -15.76
N SER A 34 -4.91 -11.86 -14.44
CA SER A 34 -3.89 -12.75 -13.90
C SER A 34 -4.28 -13.31 -12.53
N PHE A 35 -3.69 -14.46 -12.21
CA PHE A 35 -3.78 -15.12 -10.90
C PHE A 35 -2.43 -15.74 -10.57
N GLU A 36 -1.64 -15.03 -9.78
CA GLU A 36 -0.24 -15.32 -9.52
C GLU A 36 0.11 -15.18 -8.03
N ASN A 37 1.24 -15.74 -7.64
CA ASN A 37 1.78 -15.48 -6.30
C ASN A 37 2.19 -14.00 -6.20
N ALA A 38 1.92 -13.38 -5.06
CA ALA A 38 2.39 -12.02 -4.79
C ALA A 38 3.93 -11.96 -4.93
N PRO A 39 4.48 -10.87 -5.46
CA PRO A 39 5.92 -10.68 -5.46
C PRO A 39 6.42 -10.70 -4.01
N SER A 40 7.46 -11.45 -3.74
CA SER A 40 8.13 -11.46 -2.45
C SER A 40 9.56 -10.97 -2.63
N GLU A 41 9.96 -9.93 -1.91
CA GLU A 41 11.36 -9.49 -1.85
C GLU A 41 12.28 -10.60 -1.35
N LEU A 42 11.71 -11.63 -0.68
CA LEU A 42 12.43 -12.77 -0.14
C LEU A 42 12.60 -13.92 -1.15
N ASP A 43 11.99 -13.83 -2.33
CA ASP A 43 12.09 -14.86 -3.38
C ASP A 43 13.48 -14.94 -4.01
N ASP A 44 14.24 -13.87 -3.94
CA ASP A 44 15.59 -13.76 -4.48
C ASP A 44 16.66 -14.40 -3.57
N PHE A 45 16.27 -14.86 -2.38
CA PHE A 45 17.15 -15.52 -1.41
C PHE A 45 17.03 -17.03 -1.56
N ILE A 46 18.12 -17.65 -2.02
CA ILE A 46 18.15 -19.10 -2.28
C ILE A 46 19.16 -19.81 -1.38
N VAL A 47 18.92 -21.08 -1.14
CA VAL A 47 19.88 -21.95 -0.48
C VAL A 47 21.06 -22.19 -1.43
N ALA A 48 22.27 -22.02 -0.94
CA ALA A 48 23.49 -22.22 -1.69
C ALA A 48 24.53 -22.99 -0.88
N LYS A 49 25.55 -23.52 -1.57
CA LYS A 49 26.68 -24.21 -0.95
C LYS A 49 28.01 -23.62 -1.41
N ILE A 50 28.89 -23.33 -0.48
CA ILE A 50 30.27 -22.92 -0.80
C ILE A 50 31.06 -24.16 -1.21
N ILE A 51 31.40 -24.24 -2.49
CA ILE A 51 32.21 -25.35 -3.02
C ILE A 51 33.67 -25.14 -2.75
N ASN A 52 34.14 -23.88 -2.83
CA ASN A 52 35.51 -23.50 -2.56
C ASN A 52 35.55 -22.10 -1.90
N ALA A 53 36.53 -21.85 -1.05
CA ALA A 53 36.74 -20.55 -0.42
C ALA A 53 38.22 -20.29 -0.31
N GLN A 54 38.76 -19.33 -1.06
CA GLN A 54 40.16 -18.96 -1.11
C GLN A 54 40.38 -17.56 -0.58
N GLN A 55 41.60 -17.27 -0.08
CA GLN A 55 41.98 -15.93 0.31
C GLN A 55 41.91 -14.98 -0.89
N HIS A 56 41.36 -13.78 -0.69
CA HIS A 56 41.31 -12.77 -1.73
C HIS A 56 42.72 -12.27 -2.06
N PRO A 57 43.12 -12.17 -3.35
CA PRO A 57 44.48 -11.82 -3.73
C PRO A 57 44.93 -10.43 -3.25
N ASN A 58 43.98 -9.49 -3.07
CA ASN A 58 44.28 -8.10 -2.74
C ASN A 58 43.61 -7.64 -1.43
N ALA A 59 43.24 -8.57 -0.52
CA ALA A 59 42.54 -8.21 0.72
C ALA A 59 42.59 -9.32 1.77
N ASP A 60 43.22 -9.05 2.91
CA ASP A 60 43.46 -10.04 3.99
C ASP A 60 42.19 -10.49 4.71
N ARG A 61 41.14 -9.66 4.72
CA ARG A 61 39.86 -9.95 5.39
C ARG A 61 38.78 -10.48 4.47
N LEU A 62 39.06 -10.65 3.17
CA LEU A 62 38.07 -11.11 2.19
C LEU A 62 38.41 -12.50 1.68
N ARG A 63 37.41 -13.27 1.33
CA ARG A 63 37.50 -14.55 0.63
C ARG A 63 36.81 -14.51 -0.70
N VAL A 64 37.35 -15.20 -1.68
CA VAL A 64 36.67 -15.47 -2.96
C VAL A 64 36.06 -16.85 -2.86
N CYS A 65 34.76 -16.92 -2.90
CA CYS A 65 34.00 -18.15 -2.79
C CYS A 65 33.42 -18.56 -4.15
N ASP A 66 33.61 -19.82 -4.54
CA ASP A 66 32.88 -20.45 -5.62
C ASP A 66 31.64 -21.10 -5.00
N VAL A 67 30.47 -20.62 -5.40
CA VAL A 67 29.18 -20.94 -4.77
C VAL A 67 28.27 -21.69 -5.73
N ASP A 68 27.83 -22.86 -5.32
CA ASP A 68 26.80 -23.64 -6.00
C ASP A 68 25.42 -23.06 -5.65
N ILE A 69 24.71 -22.61 -6.65
CA ILE A 69 23.36 -22.03 -6.56
C ILE A 69 22.31 -22.90 -7.27
N GLY A 70 22.61 -24.17 -7.47
CA GLY A 70 21.72 -25.14 -8.16
C GLY A 70 21.68 -24.97 -9.69
N LYS A 71 22.69 -24.30 -10.26
CA LYS A 71 22.89 -24.18 -11.72
C LYS A 71 24.08 -25.04 -12.17
N SER A 72 24.26 -25.22 -13.48
CA SER A 72 25.36 -25.99 -14.05
C SER A 72 26.74 -25.44 -13.69
N GLU A 73 26.87 -24.15 -13.46
CA GLU A 73 28.11 -23.47 -13.11
C GLU A 73 28.00 -22.79 -11.75
N THR A 74 29.08 -22.77 -11.01
CA THR A 74 29.21 -22.03 -9.76
C THR A 74 29.34 -20.53 -10.03
N VAL A 75 28.89 -19.70 -9.09
CA VAL A 75 29.07 -18.25 -9.15
C VAL A 75 30.19 -17.81 -8.19
N LYS A 76 30.95 -16.80 -8.59
CA LYS A 76 31.96 -16.20 -7.73
C LYS A 76 31.34 -15.13 -6.85
N VAL A 77 31.58 -15.23 -5.54
CA VAL A 77 31.12 -14.25 -4.56
C VAL A 77 32.30 -13.86 -3.66
N VAL A 78 32.53 -12.57 -3.54
CA VAL A 78 33.51 -12.03 -2.58
C VAL A 78 32.80 -11.83 -1.24
N CYS A 79 33.33 -12.49 -0.20
CA CYS A 79 32.71 -12.52 1.13
C CYS A 79 33.70 -12.06 2.20
N GLY A 80 33.24 -11.19 3.11
CA GLY A 80 33.99 -10.69 4.25
C GLY A 80 33.75 -11.45 5.56
N ALA A 81 32.84 -12.41 5.56
CA ALA A 81 32.46 -13.14 6.76
C ALA A 81 33.54 -14.13 7.19
N PRO A 82 33.94 -14.18 8.48
CA PRO A 82 34.99 -15.05 8.99
C PRO A 82 34.64 -16.54 8.87
N ASN A 83 33.38 -16.88 8.90
CA ASN A 83 32.86 -18.24 8.81
C ASN A 83 32.69 -18.77 7.37
N ALA A 84 32.98 -17.97 6.34
CA ALA A 84 32.91 -18.42 4.95
C ALA A 84 33.95 -19.51 4.68
N LYS A 85 33.56 -20.79 4.59
CA LYS A 85 34.44 -21.96 4.42
C LYS A 85 33.83 -22.95 3.42
N LYS A 86 34.70 -23.74 2.81
CA LYS A 86 34.31 -24.83 1.92
C LYS A 86 33.33 -25.79 2.61
N GLY A 87 32.30 -26.19 1.91
CA GLY A 87 31.28 -27.15 2.36
C GLY A 87 30.09 -26.54 3.10
N LEU A 88 30.17 -25.24 3.47
CA LEU A 88 29.09 -24.56 4.20
C LEU A 88 27.85 -24.36 3.31
N PHE A 89 26.68 -24.73 3.84
CA PHE A 89 25.40 -24.35 3.27
C PHE A 89 25.02 -22.99 3.86
N THR A 90 24.55 -22.09 3.01
CA THR A 90 24.26 -20.71 3.39
C THR A 90 23.14 -20.12 2.52
N VAL A 91 22.80 -18.86 2.74
CA VAL A 91 21.82 -18.11 1.93
C VAL A 91 22.55 -17.19 0.98
N TYR A 92 22.24 -17.31 -0.30
CA TYR A 92 22.78 -16.48 -1.37
C TYR A 92 21.68 -15.54 -1.92
N ALA A 93 22.07 -14.29 -2.16
CA ALA A 93 21.30 -13.29 -2.88
C ALA A 93 22.03 -12.89 -4.17
N GLY A 94 21.33 -13.03 -5.30
CA GLY A 94 21.88 -12.69 -6.62
C GLY A 94 21.81 -11.20 -6.96
N PRO A 95 22.39 -10.79 -8.10
CA PRO A 95 22.21 -9.44 -8.63
C PRO A 95 20.72 -9.14 -8.88
N GLY A 96 20.26 -7.98 -8.41
CA GLY A 96 18.85 -7.57 -8.46
C GLY A 96 18.12 -7.69 -7.14
N ALA A 97 18.55 -8.62 -6.26
CA ALA A 97 17.96 -8.81 -4.94
C ALA A 97 18.08 -7.54 -4.06
N ILE A 98 17.09 -7.32 -3.21
CA ILE A 98 17.05 -6.20 -2.24
C ILE A 98 17.27 -6.77 -0.85
N ILE A 99 18.32 -6.32 -0.17
CA ILE A 99 18.66 -6.76 1.19
C ILE A 99 17.64 -6.18 2.19
N PRO A 100 16.89 -7.01 2.96
CA PRO A 100 15.83 -6.54 3.84
C PRO A 100 16.26 -5.52 4.90
N LYS A 101 17.48 -5.65 5.46
CA LYS A 101 17.98 -4.80 6.55
C LYS A 101 18.12 -3.33 6.14
N ASN A 102 18.70 -3.07 4.98
CA ASN A 102 19.13 -1.73 4.57
C ASN A 102 18.56 -1.30 3.21
N GLN A 103 17.68 -2.11 2.60
CA GLN A 103 17.05 -1.85 1.31
C GLN A 103 18.06 -1.67 0.15
N MET A 104 19.27 -2.21 0.31
CA MET A 104 20.32 -2.15 -0.70
C MET A 104 20.01 -3.13 -1.85
N LYS A 105 19.90 -2.61 -3.07
CA LYS A 105 19.79 -3.43 -4.28
C LYS A 105 21.15 -3.93 -4.72
N LEU A 106 21.29 -5.25 -4.79
CA LEU A 106 22.53 -5.89 -5.21
C LEU A 106 22.78 -5.72 -6.71
N SER A 107 24.04 -5.50 -7.07
CA SER A 107 24.51 -5.47 -8.45
C SER A 107 25.81 -6.27 -8.59
N ILE A 108 26.13 -6.67 -9.81
CA ILE A 108 27.45 -7.24 -10.10
C ILE A 108 28.48 -6.15 -9.81
N SER A 109 29.43 -6.42 -8.94
CA SER A 109 30.41 -5.43 -8.50
C SER A 109 31.83 -6.00 -8.51
N LYS A 110 32.81 -5.14 -8.80
CA LYS A 110 34.22 -5.50 -8.76
C LYS A 110 34.84 -5.08 -7.42
N ILE A 111 35.13 -6.05 -6.57
CA ILE A 111 35.64 -5.81 -5.21
C ILE A 111 37.17 -6.06 -5.23
N ARG A 112 37.95 -5.02 -5.09
CA ARG A 112 39.41 -5.03 -5.12
C ARG A 112 40.03 -5.86 -6.27
N GLY A 113 39.40 -5.78 -7.46
CA GLY A 113 39.87 -6.46 -8.66
C GLY A 113 39.17 -7.77 -8.99
N VAL A 114 38.42 -8.38 -8.05
CA VAL A 114 37.63 -9.60 -8.28
C VAL A 114 36.18 -9.28 -8.46
N THR A 115 35.53 -9.83 -9.51
CA THR A 115 34.11 -9.65 -9.77
C THR A 115 33.28 -10.55 -8.84
N SER A 116 32.32 -9.96 -8.11
CA SER A 116 31.36 -10.65 -7.26
C SER A 116 29.98 -10.63 -7.92
N TYR A 117 29.35 -11.79 -8.03
CA TYR A 117 28.02 -11.99 -8.61
C TYR A 117 26.98 -12.20 -7.52
N GLY A 118 26.85 -11.24 -6.62
CA GLY A 118 25.90 -11.32 -5.51
C GLY A 118 26.56 -11.34 -4.14
N MET A 119 25.84 -11.83 -3.15
CA MET A 119 26.21 -11.76 -1.73
C MET A 119 25.77 -13.03 -0.99
N LEU A 120 26.58 -13.45 0.00
CA LEU A 120 26.18 -14.43 1.01
C LEU A 120 25.68 -13.66 2.23
N CYS A 121 24.48 -13.99 2.71
CA CYS A 121 23.75 -13.17 3.68
C CYS A 121 23.93 -13.64 5.11
N SER A 122 24.07 -12.70 6.05
CA SER A 122 23.94 -12.92 7.49
C SER A 122 22.47 -12.96 7.91
N GLU A 123 22.18 -13.48 9.11
CA GLU A 123 20.82 -13.45 9.67
C GLU A 123 20.31 -12.02 9.89
N ALA A 124 21.22 -11.10 10.30
CA ALA A 124 20.87 -9.69 10.46
C ALA A 124 20.46 -9.03 9.13
N GLU A 125 21.11 -9.33 8.01
CA GLU A 125 20.77 -8.82 6.69
C GLU A 125 19.42 -9.33 6.22
N LEU A 126 19.06 -10.56 6.62
CA LEU A 126 17.77 -11.19 6.36
C LEU A 126 16.67 -10.77 7.36
N LYS A 127 16.98 -9.95 8.37
CA LYS A 127 16.10 -9.60 9.50
C LYS A 127 15.57 -10.82 10.29
N LEU A 128 16.37 -11.87 10.39
CA LEU A 128 16.07 -13.06 11.18
C LEU A 128 16.56 -12.95 12.62
N SER A 129 17.67 -12.25 12.84
CA SER A 129 18.25 -11.93 14.15
C SER A 129 19.10 -10.67 14.07
N ASP A 130 19.65 -10.22 15.21
CA ASP A 130 20.61 -9.10 15.25
C ASP A 130 22.06 -9.54 14.97
N GLU A 131 22.29 -10.83 14.76
CA GLU A 131 23.60 -11.42 14.57
C GLU A 131 24.19 -11.07 13.21
N SER A 132 25.33 -10.38 13.18
CA SER A 132 25.97 -9.85 11.96
C SER A 132 27.43 -10.30 11.76
N GLU A 133 27.99 -11.10 12.67
CA GLU A 133 29.40 -11.47 12.63
C GLU A 133 29.78 -12.55 11.58
N GLY A 134 28.78 -13.15 10.92
CA GLY A 134 29.01 -14.18 9.92
C GLY A 134 27.85 -14.27 8.93
N ILE A 135 28.04 -15.10 7.91
CA ILE A 135 26.94 -15.51 7.04
C ILE A 135 26.10 -16.61 7.71
N THR A 136 24.82 -16.67 7.36
CA THR A 136 23.90 -17.71 7.85
C THR A 136 24.44 -19.11 7.62
N GLU A 137 24.56 -19.93 8.66
CA GLU A 137 24.99 -21.32 8.58
C GLU A 137 23.78 -22.25 8.53
N LEU A 138 23.59 -22.97 7.44
CA LEU A 138 22.51 -23.92 7.28
C LEU A 138 23.00 -25.34 7.50
N SER A 139 22.15 -26.19 8.09
CA SER A 139 22.45 -27.59 8.32
C SER A 139 22.41 -28.41 7.03
N GLU A 140 22.99 -29.63 7.03
CA GLU A 140 23.02 -30.55 5.87
C GLU A 140 21.64 -30.93 5.33
N LYS A 141 20.56 -30.77 6.13
CA LYS A 141 19.19 -30.99 5.66
C LYS A 141 18.80 -30.11 4.46
N TYR A 142 19.53 -29.02 4.23
CA TYR A 142 19.32 -28.13 3.09
C TYR A 142 19.99 -28.58 1.79
N LYS A 143 20.71 -29.71 1.79
CA LYS A 143 21.42 -30.24 0.62
C LYS A 143 20.52 -30.40 -0.61
N GLU A 144 19.30 -30.89 -0.44
CA GLU A 144 18.33 -31.07 -1.53
C GLU A 144 17.60 -29.77 -1.92
N LYS A 145 17.85 -28.72 -1.18
CA LYS A 145 17.24 -27.39 -1.40
C LYS A 145 18.18 -26.41 -2.11
N ILE A 146 19.40 -26.82 -2.49
CA ILE A 146 20.33 -25.94 -3.24
C ILE A 146 19.64 -25.39 -4.49
N GLY A 147 19.69 -24.08 -4.69
CA GLY A 147 19.03 -23.36 -5.77
C GLY A 147 17.54 -23.10 -5.56
N LYS A 148 16.93 -23.64 -4.50
CA LYS A 148 15.54 -23.36 -4.15
C LYS A 148 15.47 -22.18 -3.18
N LYS A 149 14.31 -21.51 -3.16
CA LYS A 149 14.06 -20.41 -2.21
C LYS A 149 14.35 -20.84 -0.79
N TYR A 150 15.07 -19.98 -0.05
CA TYR A 150 15.37 -20.21 1.36
C TYR A 150 14.14 -19.99 2.24
N PHE A 151 13.40 -18.92 1.96
CA PHE A 151 12.15 -18.62 2.64
C PHE A 151 11.01 -19.43 2.00
N ASP A 152 10.42 -20.31 2.80
CA ASP A 152 9.20 -21.03 2.43
C ASP A 152 7.98 -20.15 2.79
N THR A 153 7.95 -18.94 2.24
CA THR A 153 6.84 -18.04 2.42
C THR A 153 5.68 -18.51 1.55
N LYS A 154 4.57 -18.87 2.18
CA LYS A 154 3.29 -18.97 1.47
C LYS A 154 2.94 -17.56 0.99
N THR A 155 3.49 -17.18 -0.15
CA THR A 155 3.14 -15.90 -0.77
C THR A 155 1.65 -15.91 -1.07
N PRO A 156 0.90 -14.88 -0.64
CA PRO A 156 -0.51 -14.82 -0.93
C PRO A 156 -0.73 -14.78 -2.44
N LYS A 157 -1.79 -15.45 -2.91
CA LYS A 157 -2.14 -15.42 -4.32
C LYS A 157 -2.95 -14.17 -4.62
N VAL A 158 -2.48 -13.40 -5.59
CA VAL A 158 -3.06 -12.14 -6.06
C VAL A 158 -3.88 -12.40 -7.32
N VAL A 159 -5.08 -11.89 -7.31
CA VAL A 159 -5.97 -11.81 -8.48
C VAL A 159 -5.89 -10.39 -9.02
N ASP A 160 -5.69 -10.24 -10.32
CA ASP A 160 -5.88 -8.98 -11.02
C ASP A 160 -7.11 -9.05 -11.92
N LEU A 161 -8.05 -8.13 -11.70
CA LEU A 161 -9.30 -8.04 -12.46
C LEU A 161 -9.31 -6.81 -13.35
N SER A 162 -9.73 -6.98 -14.60
CA SER A 162 -10.14 -5.91 -15.48
C SER A 162 -11.58 -5.53 -15.17
N ILE A 163 -11.77 -4.38 -14.53
CA ILE A 163 -13.09 -3.88 -14.15
C ILE A 163 -13.58 -2.88 -15.18
N THR A 164 -14.69 -3.19 -15.83
CA THR A 164 -15.33 -2.31 -16.81
C THR A 164 -15.86 -1.01 -16.17
N PRO A 165 -15.90 0.11 -16.90
CA PRO A 165 -16.29 1.42 -16.34
C PRO A 165 -17.70 1.48 -15.74
N ASN A 166 -18.59 0.58 -16.13
CA ASN A 166 -19.96 0.47 -15.61
C ASN A 166 -20.09 -0.35 -14.32
N ARG A 167 -18.96 -0.95 -13.84
CA ARG A 167 -18.92 -1.74 -12.59
C ARG A 167 -18.01 -1.11 -11.54
N PRO A 168 -18.16 0.22 -11.23
CA PRO A 168 -17.35 0.84 -10.20
C PRO A 168 -17.55 0.20 -8.81
N ASP A 169 -18.67 -0.43 -8.56
CA ASP A 169 -19.00 -1.17 -7.34
C ASP A 169 -18.01 -2.33 -7.07
N CYS A 170 -17.40 -2.90 -8.13
CA CYS A 170 -16.38 -3.95 -8.04
C CYS A 170 -14.92 -3.43 -7.98
N LEU A 171 -14.72 -2.11 -7.84
CA LEU A 171 -13.38 -1.53 -7.57
C LEU A 171 -12.97 -1.62 -6.09
N GLY A 172 -13.68 -2.41 -5.30
CA GLY A 172 -13.35 -2.78 -3.93
C GLY A 172 -13.60 -4.26 -3.66
N VAL A 173 -12.79 -4.86 -2.78
CA VAL A 173 -12.85 -6.30 -2.47
C VAL A 173 -14.24 -6.71 -1.98
N ARG A 174 -14.86 -5.87 -1.14
CA ARG A 174 -16.22 -6.15 -0.64
C ARG A 174 -17.28 -6.14 -1.75
N GLY A 175 -17.16 -5.27 -2.75
CA GLY A 175 -18.07 -5.25 -3.91
C GLY A 175 -17.99 -6.54 -4.71
N ILE A 176 -16.78 -7.03 -4.93
CA ILE A 176 -16.51 -8.33 -5.58
C ILE A 176 -17.13 -9.48 -4.76
N ALA A 177 -16.90 -9.49 -3.44
CA ALA A 177 -17.47 -10.49 -2.55
C ALA A 177 -19.01 -10.50 -2.57
N ARG A 178 -19.64 -9.30 -2.63
CA ARG A 178 -21.09 -9.15 -2.75
C ARG A 178 -21.61 -9.77 -4.05
N ASP A 179 -20.93 -9.54 -5.16
CA ASP A 179 -21.31 -10.09 -6.46
C ASP A 179 -21.23 -11.62 -6.48
N LEU A 180 -20.13 -12.17 -5.97
CA LEU A 180 -19.98 -13.63 -5.83
C LEU A 180 -21.05 -14.23 -4.91
N ALA A 181 -21.36 -13.57 -3.79
CA ALA A 181 -22.42 -14.02 -2.90
C ALA A 181 -23.79 -13.96 -3.57
N ALA A 182 -24.10 -12.92 -4.36
CA ALA A 182 -25.33 -12.82 -5.14
C ALA A 182 -25.44 -13.92 -6.21
N ALA A 183 -24.31 -14.40 -6.72
CA ALA A 183 -24.24 -15.52 -7.67
C ALA A 183 -24.28 -16.91 -6.98
N GLY A 184 -24.46 -16.98 -5.66
CA GLY A 184 -24.51 -18.24 -4.92
C GLY A 184 -23.18 -18.88 -4.61
N VAL A 185 -22.08 -18.16 -4.75
CA VAL A 185 -20.69 -18.65 -4.52
C VAL A 185 -20.33 -18.71 -3.03
N GLY A 186 -21.23 -18.28 -2.16
CA GLY A 186 -21.04 -18.24 -0.72
C GLY A 186 -21.96 -17.21 -0.09
N SER A 187 -21.67 -16.80 1.15
CA SER A 187 -22.45 -15.77 1.84
C SER A 187 -21.61 -14.55 2.17
N LEU A 188 -22.18 -13.36 1.98
CA LEU A 188 -21.51 -12.10 2.31
C LEU A 188 -21.45 -11.93 3.83
N LYS A 189 -20.23 -11.80 4.37
CA LYS A 189 -20.02 -11.57 5.81
C LYS A 189 -20.53 -10.20 6.22
N LYS A 190 -21.19 -10.11 7.38
CA LYS A 190 -21.65 -8.84 7.94
C LYS A 190 -20.43 -7.97 8.33
N ILE A 191 -20.55 -6.66 8.10
CA ILE A 191 -19.63 -5.67 8.68
C ILE A 191 -20.01 -5.51 10.16
N LYS A 192 -19.05 -5.33 11.04
CA LYS A 192 -19.33 -4.97 12.44
C LYS A 192 -20.10 -3.66 12.49
N ASP A 193 -21.18 -3.64 13.25
CA ASP A 193 -21.97 -2.43 13.53
C ASP A 193 -21.23 -1.53 14.53
N SER A 194 -20.16 -0.87 14.07
CA SER A 194 -19.52 0.20 14.81
C SER A 194 -20.22 1.51 14.49
N LYS A 195 -20.38 2.38 15.48
CA LYS A 195 -20.93 3.73 15.28
C LYS A 195 -19.88 4.77 15.65
N LEU A 196 -19.78 5.81 14.83
CA LEU A 196 -19.02 6.99 15.20
C LEU A 196 -19.82 7.78 16.26
N ASN A 197 -19.15 8.16 17.34
CA ASN A 197 -19.77 9.10 18.27
C ASN A 197 -19.94 10.46 17.60
N GLN A 198 -21.18 10.81 17.29
CA GLN A 198 -21.53 12.11 16.71
C GLN A 198 -21.61 13.16 17.84
N ASN A 199 -20.49 13.71 18.23
CA ASN A 199 -20.44 14.89 19.10
C ASN A 199 -20.29 16.13 18.20
N PHE A 200 -21.33 16.96 18.17
CA PHE A 200 -21.45 18.14 17.30
C PHE A 200 -20.56 19.34 17.70
N ASP A 201 -19.84 19.25 18.81
CA ASP A 201 -18.94 20.32 19.25
C ASP A 201 -17.60 20.18 18.54
N GLN A 202 -17.42 20.96 17.46
CA GLN A 202 -16.31 20.80 16.53
C GLN A 202 -15.22 21.85 16.73
N ASP A 203 -14.01 21.38 16.93
CA ASP A 203 -12.82 22.25 16.87
C ASP A 203 -12.43 22.62 15.41
N LEU A 204 -12.92 21.85 14.40
CA LEU A 204 -12.64 22.08 13.00
C LEU A 204 -13.91 22.01 12.15
N LYS A 205 -14.38 23.15 11.66
CA LYS A 205 -15.59 23.26 10.84
C LYS A 205 -15.29 22.87 9.39
N VAL A 206 -16.31 22.29 8.71
CA VAL A 206 -16.31 22.04 7.27
C VAL A 206 -17.45 22.83 6.62
N THR A 207 -17.13 23.59 5.57
CA THR A 207 -18.09 24.38 4.81
C THR A 207 -18.03 24.00 3.34
N ILE A 208 -19.16 23.56 2.76
CA ILE A 208 -19.29 23.39 1.31
C ILE A 208 -19.92 24.66 0.73
N LYS A 209 -19.16 25.38 -0.09
CA LYS A 209 -19.69 26.58 -0.76
C LYS A 209 -20.62 26.20 -1.91
N LYS A 210 -21.76 26.88 -1.98
CA LYS A 210 -22.71 26.72 -3.07
C LYS A 210 -22.16 27.36 -4.34
N GLU A 211 -21.95 26.54 -5.38
CA GLU A 211 -21.30 26.95 -6.62
C GLU A 211 -22.18 26.63 -7.84
N LYS A 212 -22.05 27.41 -8.94
CA LYS A 212 -22.79 27.15 -10.18
C LYS A 212 -22.45 25.78 -10.79
N LYS A 213 -21.20 25.35 -10.69
CA LYS A 213 -20.72 24.03 -11.13
C LYS A 213 -20.23 23.28 -9.90
N GLN A 214 -21.16 22.68 -9.18
CA GLN A 214 -20.83 21.94 -7.97
C GLN A 214 -19.92 20.76 -8.29
N GLY A 215 -18.82 20.61 -7.55
CA GLY A 215 -17.87 19.49 -7.68
C GLY A 215 -17.97 18.47 -6.54
N CYS A 216 -18.47 18.91 -5.38
CA CYS A 216 -18.68 18.08 -4.19
C CYS A 216 -20.06 18.39 -3.60
N THR A 217 -20.82 17.36 -3.22
CA THR A 217 -22.16 17.54 -2.64
C THR A 217 -22.28 17.00 -1.22
N ILE A 218 -21.43 16.06 -0.82
CA ILE A 218 -21.41 15.49 0.52
C ILE A 218 -19.95 15.41 0.96
N PHE A 219 -19.66 15.88 2.18
CA PHE A 219 -18.33 15.82 2.77
C PHE A 219 -18.46 15.31 4.22
N GLY A 220 -18.09 14.05 4.43
CA GLY A 220 -17.95 13.47 5.75
C GLY A 220 -16.54 13.66 6.27
N SER A 221 -16.42 13.98 7.55
CA SER A 221 -15.13 14.14 8.21
C SER A 221 -15.11 13.49 9.59
N CYS A 222 -13.93 13.06 10.01
CA CYS A 222 -13.70 12.51 11.34
C CYS A 222 -12.38 13.07 11.90
N LEU A 223 -12.47 13.88 12.96
CA LEU A 223 -11.30 14.39 13.68
C LEU A 223 -10.86 13.39 14.73
N ILE A 224 -9.60 12.96 14.65
CA ILE A 224 -8.98 12.04 15.62
C ILE A 224 -7.78 12.76 16.23
N LYS A 225 -7.79 12.93 17.54
CA LYS A 225 -6.74 13.63 18.30
C LYS A 225 -5.85 12.69 19.06
N GLY A 226 -4.59 13.09 19.23
CA GLY A 226 -3.60 12.38 20.01
C GLY A 226 -3.18 11.06 19.38
N VAL A 227 -3.12 10.99 18.04
CA VAL A 227 -2.61 9.82 17.34
C VAL A 227 -1.09 9.74 17.49
N SER A 228 -0.59 8.52 17.58
CA SER A 228 0.84 8.22 17.48
C SER A 228 1.11 7.58 16.13
N ASN A 229 1.25 8.42 15.09
CA ASN A 229 1.54 7.90 13.75
C ASN A 229 2.90 7.20 13.76
N LYS A 230 3.00 6.10 13.05
CA LYS A 230 4.19 5.26 12.97
C LYS A 230 4.17 4.42 11.70
N GLU A 231 5.15 3.57 11.53
CA GLU A 231 5.12 2.54 10.48
C GLU A 231 3.88 1.64 10.65
N SER A 232 3.35 1.18 9.53
CA SER A 232 2.21 0.27 9.50
C SER A 232 2.50 -1.04 10.25
N PRO A 233 1.50 -1.62 10.94
CA PRO A 233 1.65 -2.94 11.51
C PRO A 233 1.86 -3.98 10.41
N GLN A 234 2.52 -5.10 10.74
CA GLN A 234 2.98 -6.08 9.77
C GLN A 234 1.84 -6.61 8.87
N TRP A 235 0.68 -6.92 9.43
CA TRP A 235 -0.47 -7.40 8.65
C TRP A 235 -0.92 -6.42 7.54
N LEU A 236 -0.79 -5.10 7.79
CA LEU A 236 -1.16 -4.07 6.82
C LEU A 236 -0.07 -3.91 5.76
N LYS A 237 1.22 -3.92 6.19
CA LYS A 237 2.36 -3.94 5.27
C LYS A 237 2.26 -5.12 4.30
N ASP A 238 2.00 -6.32 4.80
CA ASP A 238 1.88 -7.54 3.99
C ASP A 238 0.79 -7.40 2.92
N LYS A 239 -0.37 -6.82 3.28
CA LYS A 239 -1.46 -6.58 2.33
C LYS A 239 -1.08 -5.56 1.25
N ILE A 240 -0.50 -4.43 1.63
CA ILE A 240 -0.09 -3.37 0.70
C ILE A 240 1.00 -3.88 -0.25
N VAL A 241 2.02 -4.55 0.30
CA VAL A 241 3.13 -5.12 -0.48
C VAL A 241 2.65 -6.23 -1.41
N SER A 242 1.70 -7.08 -0.98
CA SER A 242 1.17 -8.14 -1.84
C SER A 242 0.53 -7.62 -3.12
N LEU A 243 0.04 -6.38 -3.12
CA LEU A 243 -0.52 -5.71 -4.29
C LEU A 243 0.52 -4.95 -5.12
N GLY A 244 1.80 -5.03 -4.75
CA GLY A 244 2.91 -4.32 -5.40
C GLY A 244 3.00 -2.83 -5.02
N GLN A 245 2.34 -2.42 -3.92
CA GLN A 245 2.41 -1.05 -3.40
C GLN A 245 3.44 -0.94 -2.28
N LYS A 246 4.02 0.26 -2.10
CA LYS A 246 4.98 0.54 -1.03
C LYS A 246 4.27 1.09 0.21
N PRO A 247 4.44 0.49 1.40
CA PRO A 247 3.96 1.07 2.65
C PRO A 247 4.61 2.45 2.92
N ILE A 248 3.83 3.38 3.47
CA ILE A 248 4.27 4.76 3.75
C ILE A 248 4.22 5.02 5.26
N SER A 249 3.03 5.01 5.85
CA SER A 249 2.79 5.16 7.29
C SER A 249 1.44 4.54 7.63
N ALA A 250 1.21 4.24 8.92
CA ALA A 250 -0.02 3.58 9.35
C ALA A 250 -1.29 4.33 8.91
N ILE A 251 -1.30 5.66 8.99
CA ILE A 251 -2.46 6.47 8.60
C ILE A 251 -2.69 6.42 7.09
N VAL A 252 -1.65 6.63 6.28
CA VAL A 252 -1.76 6.61 4.81
C VAL A 252 -2.13 5.23 4.31
N ASP A 253 -1.51 4.19 4.84
CA ASP A 253 -1.74 2.81 4.43
C ASP A 253 -3.15 2.33 4.83
N ILE A 254 -3.70 2.82 5.96
CA ILE A 254 -5.09 2.57 6.33
C ILE A 254 -6.05 3.22 5.32
N THR A 255 -5.80 4.45 4.88
CA THR A 255 -6.65 5.09 3.85
C THR A 255 -6.61 4.32 2.54
N ASN A 256 -5.44 3.85 2.11
CA ASN A 256 -5.26 3.00 0.94
C ASN A 256 -5.97 1.64 1.12
N TYR A 257 -5.83 1.02 2.29
CA TYR A 257 -6.52 -0.22 2.60
C TYR A 257 -8.04 -0.06 2.48
N VAL A 258 -8.63 0.97 3.07
CA VAL A 258 -10.09 1.21 3.00
C VAL A 258 -10.54 1.49 1.57
N MET A 259 -9.75 2.21 0.79
CA MET A 259 -10.03 2.44 -0.63
C MET A 259 -10.11 1.11 -1.40
N ILE A 260 -9.19 0.19 -1.18
CA ILE A 260 -9.14 -1.12 -1.85
C ILE A 260 -10.22 -2.05 -1.29
N ASP A 261 -10.44 -2.04 0.02
CA ASP A 261 -11.40 -2.90 0.72
C ASP A 261 -12.85 -2.57 0.37
N LEU A 262 -13.22 -1.29 0.48
CA LEU A 262 -14.62 -0.81 0.38
C LEU A 262 -14.90 0.01 -0.88
N ASN A 263 -13.94 0.21 -1.78
CA ASN A 263 -14.05 1.17 -2.88
C ASN A 263 -14.37 2.60 -2.38
N ARG A 264 -13.77 3.00 -1.24
CA ARG A 264 -14.00 4.31 -0.63
C ARG A 264 -12.67 5.02 -0.42
N PRO A 265 -12.20 5.83 -1.39
CA PRO A 265 -11.02 6.66 -1.18
C PRO A 265 -11.26 7.63 -0.03
N LEU A 266 -10.29 7.71 0.85
CA LEU A 266 -10.22 8.62 1.97
C LEU A 266 -9.00 9.51 1.82
N HIS A 267 -9.04 10.69 2.44
CA HIS A 267 -7.85 11.51 2.62
C HIS A 267 -7.65 11.81 4.11
N ALA A 268 -6.41 11.93 4.53
CA ALA A 268 -6.04 12.29 5.90
C ALA A 268 -5.23 13.59 5.87
N TYR A 269 -5.76 14.62 6.51
CA TYR A 269 -5.06 15.89 6.72
C TYR A 269 -4.40 15.87 8.09
N ASP A 270 -3.23 16.48 8.21
CA ASP A 270 -2.70 16.96 9.48
C ASP A 270 -3.58 18.13 9.94
N ALA A 271 -4.41 17.88 10.95
CA ALA A 271 -5.38 18.87 11.42
C ALA A 271 -4.75 20.12 12.02
N ASP A 272 -3.53 20.00 12.55
CA ASP A 272 -2.80 21.14 13.12
C ASP A 272 -2.23 22.07 12.03
N LYS A 273 -2.11 21.60 10.80
CA LYS A 273 -1.70 22.38 9.62
C LYS A 273 -2.87 23.05 8.90
N VAL A 274 -4.12 22.76 9.30
CA VAL A 274 -5.33 23.35 8.70
C VAL A 274 -5.66 24.68 9.38
N SER A 275 -5.80 25.74 8.59
CA SER A 275 -6.10 27.09 9.09
C SER A 275 -7.59 27.31 9.25
N LYS A 276 -8.10 27.33 10.48
CA LYS A 276 -9.47 27.63 10.92
C LYS A 276 -10.52 26.59 10.51
N GLU A 277 -10.78 26.39 9.22
CA GLU A 277 -11.83 25.49 8.73
C GLU A 277 -11.46 24.90 7.36
N ILE A 278 -12.05 23.76 7.04
CA ILE A 278 -12.04 23.20 5.67
C ILE A 278 -13.13 23.87 4.85
N ILE A 279 -12.76 24.36 3.67
CA ILE A 279 -13.68 24.98 2.72
C ILE A 279 -13.62 24.22 1.40
N VAL A 280 -14.71 23.56 1.07
CA VAL A 280 -14.91 22.91 -0.24
C VAL A 280 -15.51 23.95 -1.20
N ARG A 281 -14.80 24.26 -2.28
CA ARG A 281 -15.18 25.31 -3.24
C ARG A 281 -14.63 25.03 -4.63
N ASN A 282 -14.97 25.87 -5.57
CA ASN A 282 -14.29 25.92 -6.86
C ASN A 282 -12.97 26.70 -6.75
N SER A 283 -11.99 26.27 -7.55
CA SER A 283 -10.75 27.02 -7.75
C SER A 283 -10.96 28.33 -8.49
N LYS A 284 -10.01 29.23 -8.36
CA LYS A 284 -9.91 30.44 -9.18
C LYS A 284 -8.79 30.27 -10.19
N LYS A 285 -8.96 30.84 -11.38
CA LYS A 285 -7.94 30.81 -12.43
C LYS A 285 -6.61 31.36 -11.94
N GLY A 286 -5.56 30.58 -12.18
CA GLY A 286 -4.20 30.93 -11.77
C GLY A 286 -3.86 30.64 -10.31
N GLU A 287 -4.82 30.11 -9.53
CA GLU A 287 -4.55 29.60 -8.19
C GLU A 287 -3.60 28.40 -8.29
N THR A 288 -2.65 28.28 -7.37
CA THR A 288 -1.64 27.20 -7.42
C THR A 288 -1.56 26.45 -6.11
N PHE A 289 -1.16 25.18 -6.18
CA PHE A 289 -0.80 24.38 -5.00
C PHE A 289 0.28 23.37 -5.37
N GLU A 290 1.01 22.91 -4.37
CA GLU A 290 1.97 21.81 -4.48
C GLU A 290 1.31 20.51 -4.01
N ALA A 291 1.28 19.51 -4.89
CA ALA A 291 0.61 18.24 -4.64
C ALA A 291 1.56 17.17 -4.05
N LEU A 292 0.99 16.10 -3.50
CA LEU A 292 1.75 14.99 -2.89
C LEU A 292 2.69 14.26 -3.86
N ASP A 293 2.56 14.47 -5.17
CA ASP A 293 3.52 14.01 -6.19
C ASP A 293 4.70 14.98 -6.38
N ASN A 294 4.84 15.98 -5.51
CA ASN A 294 5.86 17.04 -5.53
C ASN A 294 5.83 17.91 -6.79
N LYS A 295 4.67 17.97 -7.48
CA LYS A 295 4.47 18.87 -8.60
C LYS A 295 3.62 20.06 -8.20
N LYS A 296 3.95 21.22 -8.79
CA LYS A 296 3.15 22.43 -8.65
C LYS A 296 2.14 22.53 -9.79
N TYR A 297 0.87 22.60 -9.44
CA TYR A 297 -0.22 22.72 -10.40
C TYR A 297 -0.80 24.13 -10.39
N SER A 298 -1.07 24.66 -11.60
CA SER A 298 -1.83 25.90 -11.81
C SER A 298 -3.25 25.53 -12.19
N LEU A 299 -4.21 26.04 -11.42
CA LEU A 299 -5.61 25.68 -11.54
C LEU A 299 -6.33 26.63 -12.49
N ASP A 300 -7.32 26.09 -13.19
CA ASP A 300 -8.30 26.87 -13.96
C ASP A 300 -9.58 27.06 -13.13
N ASP A 301 -10.52 27.86 -13.61
CA ASP A 301 -11.82 28.07 -12.95
C ASP A 301 -12.64 26.76 -12.85
N ASP A 302 -13.48 26.69 -11.83
CA ASP A 302 -14.46 25.61 -11.64
C ASP A 302 -13.87 24.21 -11.34
N MET A 303 -12.62 24.09 -10.89
CA MET A 303 -12.10 22.83 -10.36
C MET A 303 -12.47 22.72 -8.88
N CYS A 304 -12.94 21.53 -8.48
CA CYS A 304 -13.27 21.30 -7.07
C CYS A 304 -11.99 21.21 -6.24
N VAL A 305 -11.81 22.14 -5.31
CA VAL A 305 -10.67 22.17 -4.39
C VAL A 305 -11.15 22.04 -2.95
N ILE A 306 -10.35 21.36 -2.15
CA ILE A 306 -10.39 21.42 -0.71
C ILE A 306 -9.40 22.49 -0.29
N SER A 307 -9.84 23.46 0.47
CA SER A 307 -9.04 24.61 0.88
C SER A 307 -9.27 24.96 2.35
N ASP A 308 -8.46 25.84 2.86
CA ASP A 308 -8.66 26.53 4.14
C ASP A 308 -8.51 28.04 3.94
N HIS A 309 -8.36 28.82 5.03
CA HIS A 309 -8.15 30.27 4.95
C HIS A 309 -6.77 30.67 4.38
N SER A 310 -5.81 29.74 4.33
CA SER A 310 -4.46 29.98 3.83
C SER A 310 -4.27 29.57 2.35
N GLY A 311 -5.24 28.85 1.75
CA GLY A 311 -5.19 28.46 0.35
C GLY A 311 -5.63 27.01 0.08
N VAL A 312 -5.26 26.48 -1.07
CA VAL A 312 -5.62 25.12 -1.50
C VAL A 312 -4.85 24.07 -0.71
N LEU A 313 -5.57 23.08 -0.21
CA LEU A 313 -5.06 21.88 0.46
C LEU A 313 -4.97 20.68 -0.48
N GLY A 314 -5.77 20.65 -1.53
CA GLY A 314 -5.79 19.58 -2.52
C GLY A 314 -6.90 19.71 -3.53
N LEU A 315 -6.85 18.87 -4.56
CA LEU A 315 -7.92 18.69 -5.54
C LEU A 315 -8.87 17.60 -5.05
N GLY A 316 -10.13 17.98 -4.82
CA GLY A 316 -11.15 17.08 -4.29
C GLY A 316 -11.27 15.79 -5.10
N GLY A 317 -11.03 14.64 -4.46
CA GLY A 317 -11.11 13.31 -5.05
C GLY A 317 -10.03 12.96 -6.08
N ILE A 318 -8.98 13.78 -6.22
CA ILE A 318 -7.90 13.55 -7.19
C ILE A 318 -6.56 13.39 -6.47
N ILE A 319 -6.07 14.44 -5.80
CA ILE A 319 -4.77 14.40 -5.12
C ILE A 319 -4.71 15.44 -4.00
N GLY A 320 -4.16 15.06 -2.85
CA GLY A 320 -3.87 15.97 -1.74
C GLY A 320 -2.67 16.87 -2.00
N GLY A 321 -2.56 17.94 -1.20
CA GLY A 321 -1.40 18.83 -1.22
C GLY A 321 -0.40 18.53 -0.12
N THR A 322 0.86 18.91 -0.34
CA THR A 322 1.96 18.70 0.61
C THR A 322 1.77 19.46 1.92
N ARG A 323 1.17 20.67 1.87
CA ARG A 323 1.02 21.58 3.02
C ARG A 323 0.25 20.95 4.20
N SER A 324 -0.74 20.15 3.92
CA SER A 324 -1.59 19.49 4.94
C SER A 324 -1.41 17.97 4.99
N GLY A 325 -0.41 17.45 4.31
CA GLY A 325 -0.08 16.02 4.35
C GLY A 325 0.30 15.55 5.75
N THR A 326 -0.07 14.31 6.08
CA THR A 326 0.31 13.66 7.34
C THR A 326 1.76 13.18 7.30
N GLU A 327 2.46 13.36 8.40
CA GLU A 327 3.84 12.93 8.63
C GLU A 327 3.89 11.99 9.86
N LEU A 328 5.04 11.41 10.17
CA LEU A 328 5.18 10.55 11.34
C LEU A 328 4.92 11.30 12.65
N GLU A 329 5.24 12.60 12.69
CA GLU A 329 5.06 13.49 13.83
C GLU A 329 3.63 14.01 14.00
N THR A 330 2.73 13.77 13.02
CA THR A 330 1.34 14.20 13.05
C THR A 330 0.61 13.59 14.25
N LYS A 331 0.00 14.45 15.07
CA LYS A 331 -0.74 14.07 16.29
C LYS A 331 -2.24 14.18 16.16
N ASN A 332 -2.72 15.08 15.31
CA ASN A 332 -4.15 15.28 15.10
C ASN A 332 -4.45 15.14 13.61
N ILE A 333 -5.40 14.28 13.28
CA ILE A 333 -5.76 14.03 11.88
C ILE A 333 -7.23 14.33 11.65
N LEU A 334 -7.51 14.92 10.49
CA LEU A 334 -8.86 14.99 9.95
C LEU A 334 -8.97 14.01 8.79
N LEU A 335 -9.78 12.98 8.96
CA LEU A 335 -10.14 12.07 7.86
C LEU A 335 -11.24 12.72 7.02
N GLU A 336 -11.10 12.61 5.71
CA GLU A 336 -12.10 12.98 4.72
C GLU A 336 -12.70 11.74 4.08
N SER A 337 -14.02 11.71 3.94
CA SER A 337 -14.76 10.79 3.08
C SER A 337 -15.85 11.60 2.38
N ALA A 338 -15.69 11.84 1.08
CA ALA A 338 -16.57 12.76 0.38
C ALA A 338 -17.23 12.12 -0.86
N TYR A 339 -18.26 12.77 -1.38
CA TYR A 339 -18.84 12.44 -2.67
C TYR A 339 -18.55 13.56 -3.67
N PHE A 340 -17.63 13.26 -4.58
CA PHE A 340 -17.28 14.15 -5.69
C PHE A 340 -18.02 13.73 -6.95
N LEU A 341 -18.52 14.70 -7.71
CA LEU A 341 -19.22 14.43 -8.95
C LEU A 341 -18.28 13.89 -10.02
N PRO A 342 -18.53 12.71 -10.60
CA PRO A 342 -17.64 12.07 -11.58
C PRO A 342 -17.23 12.95 -12.75
N ARG A 343 -18.16 13.81 -13.21
CA ARG A 343 -17.90 14.78 -14.29
C ARG A 343 -16.84 15.80 -13.91
N SER A 344 -16.89 16.32 -12.67
CA SER A 344 -15.89 17.27 -12.16
C SER A 344 -14.50 16.65 -12.09
N ILE A 345 -14.42 15.44 -11.51
CA ILE A 345 -13.18 14.68 -11.41
C ILE A 345 -12.55 14.46 -12.78
N ARG A 346 -13.32 13.94 -13.73
CA ARG A 346 -12.85 13.65 -15.10
C ARG A 346 -12.35 14.91 -15.82
N LYS A 347 -13.09 16.02 -15.71
CA LYS A 347 -12.70 17.29 -16.33
C LYS A 347 -11.38 17.80 -15.76
N THR A 348 -11.26 17.86 -14.45
CA THR A 348 -10.09 18.39 -13.75
C THR A 348 -8.86 17.51 -13.98
N SER A 349 -8.97 16.20 -13.80
CA SER A 349 -7.86 15.28 -13.96
C SER A 349 -7.32 15.23 -15.40
N LYS A 350 -8.22 15.31 -16.40
CA LYS A 350 -7.82 15.37 -17.80
C LYS A 350 -7.07 16.68 -18.12
N PHE A 351 -7.55 17.81 -17.59
CA PHE A 351 -6.92 19.11 -17.82
C PHE A 351 -5.51 19.18 -17.22
N LEU A 352 -5.33 18.66 -16.01
CA LEU A 352 -4.06 18.69 -15.30
C LEU A 352 -3.16 17.49 -15.59
N ASN A 353 -3.66 16.52 -16.38
CA ASN A 353 -2.98 15.25 -16.68
C ASN A 353 -2.55 14.51 -15.41
N ILE A 354 -3.49 14.34 -14.46
CA ILE A 354 -3.26 13.64 -13.20
C ILE A 354 -3.99 12.30 -13.22
N ASP A 355 -3.28 11.23 -12.90
CA ASP A 355 -3.85 9.89 -12.74
C ASP A 355 -3.51 9.33 -11.36
N THR A 356 -4.54 8.96 -10.58
CA THR A 356 -4.42 8.39 -9.24
C THR A 356 -5.48 7.34 -9.01
N ASP A 357 -5.26 6.43 -8.05
CA ASP A 357 -6.22 5.40 -7.66
C ASP A 357 -7.55 5.98 -7.13
N ALA A 358 -7.50 7.10 -6.43
CA ALA A 358 -8.69 7.82 -5.96
C ALA A 358 -9.48 8.39 -7.15
N LYS A 359 -8.80 9.13 -8.05
CA LYS A 359 -9.40 9.68 -9.27
C LYS A 359 -10.06 8.58 -10.11
N PHE A 360 -9.37 7.46 -10.31
CA PHE A 360 -9.87 6.33 -11.09
C PHE A 360 -11.21 5.79 -10.57
N ARG A 361 -11.41 5.80 -9.26
CA ARG A 361 -12.66 5.39 -8.61
C ARG A 361 -13.72 6.47 -8.67
N PHE A 362 -13.39 7.69 -8.29
CA PHE A 362 -14.35 8.80 -8.28
C PHE A 362 -14.89 9.16 -9.66
N GLU A 363 -14.07 9.10 -10.72
CA GLU A 363 -14.53 9.42 -12.07
C GLU A 363 -15.54 8.39 -12.64
N ARG A 364 -15.58 7.19 -12.07
CA ARG A 364 -16.54 6.13 -12.43
C ARG A 364 -17.79 6.17 -11.56
N GLY A 365 -17.71 6.82 -10.43
CA GLY A 365 -18.76 6.93 -9.44
C GLY A 365 -18.54 6.01 -8.25
N ILE A 366 -18.84 6.52 -7.07
CA ILE A 366 -18.74 5.82 -5.78
C ILE A 366 -20.10 5.96 -5.09
N ASP A 367 -20.51 4.94 -4.33
CA ASP A 367 -21.77 4.98 -3.59
C ASP A 367 -21.75 6.14 -2.57
N PRO A 368 -22.62 7.16 -2.71
CA PRO A 368 -22.67 8.28 -1.78
C PRO A 368 -23.05 7.86 -0.35
N LYS A 369 -23.76 6.74 -0.18
CA LYS A 369 -24.16 6.21 1.13
C LYS A 369 -23.01 5.49 1.87
N SER A 370 -21.88 5.24 1.23
CA SER A 370 -20.74 4.56 1.87
C SER A 370 -19.77 5.51 2.62
N ILE A 371 -20.10 6.80 2.73
CA ILE A 371 -19.27 7.82 3.38
C ILE A 371 -19.00 7.47 4.84
N GLU A 372 -20.04 7.25 5.61
CA GLU A 372 -19.95 6.91 7.03
C GLU A 372 -19.24 5.57 7.24
N ALA A 373 -19.57 4.56 6.44
CA ALA A 373 -18.94 3.24 6.53
C ALA A 373 -17.41 3.30 6.30
N GLY A 374 -16.94 4.16 5.40
CA GLY A 374 -15.52 4.40 5.16
C GLY A 374 -14.83 5.05 6.36
N LEU A 375 -15.44 6.08 6.94
CA LEU A 375 -14.91 6.75 8.14
C LEU A 375 -14.86 5.81 9.34
N ILE A 376 -15.93 5.04 9.60
CA ILE A 376 -15.98 4.03 10.67
C ILE A 376 -14.85 3.03 10.50
N LYS A 377 -14.72 2.46 9.30
CA LYS A 377 -13.69 1.44 9.04
C LYS A 377 -12.28 2.00 9.25
N ALA A 378 -11.99 3.21 8.76
CA ALA A 378 -10.69 3.85 8.96
C ALA A 378 -10.43 4.16 10.44
N ALA A 379 -11.42 4.69 11.16
CA ALA A 379 -11.31 5.02 12.57
C ALA A 379 -11.04 3.77 13.42
N ASP A 380 -11.75 2.66 13.18
CA ASP A 380 -11.52 1.38 13.85
C ASP A 380 -10.10 0.85 13.61
N LEU A 381 -9.63 0.91 12.36
CA LEU A 381 -8.27 0.49 12.01
C LEU A 381 -7.20 1.38 12.62
N ILE A 382 -7.42 2.69 12.68
CA ILE A 382 -6.51 3.62 13.35
C ILE A 382 -6.45 3.31 14.85
N LYS A 383 -7.59 2.99 15.47
CA LYS A 383 -7.65 2.55 16.85
C LYS A 383 -6.82 1.29 17.10
N GLU A 384 -6.87 0.33 16.22
CA GLU A 384 -6.13 -0.93 16.32
C GLU A 384 -4.63 -0.76 16.03
N ALA A 385 -4.28 0.07 15.02
CA ALA A 385 -2.91 0.22 14.54
C ALA A 385 -2.08 1.26 15.29
N VAL A 386 -2.70 2.35 15.73
CA VAL A 386 -2.06 3.46 16.43
C VAL A 386 -2.90 3.87 17.66
N SER A 387 -2.25 4.36 18.70
CA SER A 387 -2.96 4.89 19.85
C SER A 387 -3.59 6.25 19.52
N TYR A 388 -4.75 6.56 20.10
CA TYR A 388 -5.35 7.90 20.03
C TYR A 388 -6.09 8.26 21.32
N THR A 389 -6.40 9.54 21.55
CA THR A 389 -7.09 10.00 22.76
C THR A 389 -8.55 10.34 22.55
N HIS A 390 -8.92 10.97 21.41
CA HIS A 390 -10.29 11.41 21.14
C HIS A 390 -10.67 11.23 19.67
N LEU A 391 -11.93 10.87 19.42
CA LEU A 391 -12.50 10.71 18.09
C LEU A 391 -13.82 11.47 18.01
N ARG A 392 -13.98 12.31 16.95
CA ARG A 392 -15.21 13.07 16.64
C ARG A 392 -15.50 13.02 15.15
N ALA A 393 -16.75 12.76 14.78
CA ALA A 393 -17.17 12.67 13.39
C ALA A 393 -18.26 13.68 13.03
N HIS A 394 -18.27 14.11 11.79
CA HIS A 394 -19.26 15.02 11.22
C HIS A 394 -19.49 14.76 9.74
N GLU A 395 -20.73 14.91 9.30
CA GLU A 395 -21.11 14.93 7.90
C GLU A 395 -21.72 16.30 7.56
N THR A 396 -21.22 16.91 6.49
CA THR A 396 -21.77 18.13 5.90
C THR A 396 -22.36 17.80 4.54
N VAL A 397 -23.66 17.96 4.39
CA VAL A 397 -24.38 17.81 3.13
C VAL A 397 -24.73 19.19 2.60
N LEU A 398 -24.56 19.40 1.29
CA LEU A 398 -25.04 20.63 0.66
C LEU A 398 -26.55 20.53 0.49
N ASP A 399 -27.28 21.41 1.12
CA ASP A 399 -28.71 21.58 0.86
C ASP A 399 -28.93 22.11 -0.58
N LEU A 400 -29.54 21.28 -1.43
CA LEU A 400 -29.80 21.56 -2.85
C LEU A 400 -31.05 22.43 -3.04
#